data_09b95aba80e013febe1318271e94b928
#
_entry.id   09b95aba80e013febe1318271e94b928
#
_cell.length_a   1.000
_cell.length_b   1.000
_cell.length_c   1.000
_cell.angle_alpha   90.00
_cell.angle_beta   90.00
_cell.angle_gamma   90.00
#
_symmetry.space_group_name_H-M   'P 1'
#
loop_
_entity.id
_entity.type
_entity.pdbx_description
1 polymer ?
#
loop_
_entity_poly.entity_id
_entity_poly.type
_entity_poly.pdbx_seq_one_letter_code
_entity_poly.pdbx_strand_id
1 'polypeptide(L)'
;MTLKELRVPALALSCLVLTAAAVASVTETFKQTYPLSADGAIHLENINGDIDIVAWDKAEVAIEAEKKGKTDADLAKVTYEVDSTPSRLSFKAKYAKSKGSWFGNSVNASVRFKLMVPVGASLQKIASVNSDLTVTGVRGPVDLDIVNGSITATGLAANASLDSVNGSLQAEFAAITGVTTVELDSVNGAVSVTLPKDAGARIDADTVNGRISVDQPVKLGKVRRRSFTGQIGTGGPAIDLDTINGSISIREK
;
A
#
# COMPACT_ATOMS: atom_id res chain seq x y z
N MET A 1 27.24 80.11 29.97
CA MET A 1 26.41 78.99 30.43
C MET A 1 26.18 78.11 29.19
N THR A 2 27.06 77.15 28.99
CA THR A 2 27.17 76.36 27.76
C THR A 2 26.48 75.01 27.95
N LEU A 3 25.45 74.74 27.15
CA LEU A 3 24.73 73.46 27.08
C LEU A 3 25.63 72.39 26.45
N LYS A 4 25.88 71.34 27.21
CA LYS A 4 26.64 70.17 26.79
C LYS A 4 25.67 69.20 26.10
N GLU A 5 25.87 69.00 24.79
CA GLU A 5 25.12 68.01 24.03
C GLU A 5 25.51 66.56 24.40
N LEU A 6 24.51 65.78 24.79
CA LEU A 6 24.69 64.36 25.14
C LEU A 6 24.51 63.54 23.87
N ARG A 7 25.62 63.00 23.34
CA ARG A 7 25.58 62.07 22.20
C ARG A 7 25.27 60.67 22.69
N VAL A 8 24.12 60.13 22.27
CA VAL A 8 23.74 58.75 22.50
C VAL A 8 24.31 57.89 21.34
N PRO A 9 25.06 56.82 21.60
CA PRO A 9 25.58 55.96 20.51
C PRO A 9 24.42 55.07 19.97
N ALA A 10 24.23 55.10 18.65
CA ALA A 10 23.28 54.23 17.96
C ALA A 10 23.78 52.78 18.03
N LEU A 11 23.05 51.90 18.70
CA LEU A 11 23.31 50.47 18.74
C LEU A 11 22.80 49.87 17.42
N ALA A 12 23.73 49.48 16.52
CA ALA A 12 23.39 48.76 15.30
C ALA A 12 22.98 47.33 15.65
N LEU A 13 21.71 47.05 15.56
CA LEU A 13 21.13 45.72 15.71
C LEU A 13 21.41 44.93 14.41
N SER A 14 22.47 44.12 14.40
CA SER A 14 22.80 43.21 13.31
C SER A 14 21.78 42.05 13.32
N CYS A 15 20.81 42.12 12.41
CA CYS A 15 19.86 41.02 12.19
C CYS A 15 20.57 39.90 11.40
N LEU A 16 20.97 38.84 12.12
CA LEU A 16 21.54 37.64 11.51
C LEU A 16 20.39 36.86 10.83
N VAL A 17 20.20 37.02 9.54
CA VAL A 17 19.27 36.23 8.74
C VAL A 17 19.88 34.84 8.56
N LEU A 18 19.41 33.89 9.37
CA LEU A 18 19.72 32.47 9.19
C LEU A 18 18.92 31.97 7.99
N THR A 19 19.52 31.94 6.81
CA THR A 19 18.93 31.28 5.64
C THR A 19 19.05 29.77 5.85
N ALA A 20 17.94 29.12 6.22
CA ALA A 20 17.85 27.67 6.17
C ALA A 20 17.95 27.26 4.69
N ALA A 21 19.08 26.69 4.29
CA ALA A 21 19.21 26.05 3.00
C ALA A 21 18.28 24.85 2.98
N ALA A 22 17.22 24.90 2.19
CA ALA A 22 16.39 23.74 1.92
C ALA A 22 17.26 22.69 1.23
N VAL A 23 17.48 21.56 1.89
CA VAL A 23 18.17 20.42 1.30
C VAL A 23 17.27 19.88 0.20
N ALA A 24 17.53 20.24 -1.05
CA ALA A 24 16.78 19.75 -2.21
C ALA A 24 16.99 18.23 -2.29
N SER A 25 15.91 17.46 -2.28
CA SER A 25 15.96 16.03 -2.54
C SER A 25 16.29 15.80 -4.02
N VAL A 26 17.15 14.81 -4.30
CA VAL A 26 17.45 14.36 -5.66
C VAL A 26 16.46 13.28 -6.07
N THR A 27 16.00 13.30 -7.32
CA THR A 27 15.06 12.32 -7.88
C THR A 27 15.59 11.75 -9.20
N GLU A 28 15.35 10.47 -9.41
CA GLU A 28 15.63 9.75 -10.66
C GLU A 28 14.40 8.95 -11.06
N THR A 29 13.93 9.09 -12.28
CA THR A 29 12.73 8.42 -12.77
C THR A 29 13.09 7.37 -13.81
N PHE A 30 12.65 6.14 -13.59
CA PHE A 30 12.69 5.03 -14.53
C PHE A 30 11.30 4.84 -15.12
N LYS A 31 11.18 4.77 -16.47
CA LYS A 31 9.92 4.50 -17.16
C LYS A 31 10.14 3.43 -18.21
N GLN A 32 9.35 2.37 -18.16
CA GLN A 32 9.44 1.26 -19.11
C GLN A 32 8.08 0.58 -19.28
N THR A 33 7.84 0.05 -20.46
CA THR A 33 6.68 -0.78 -20.78
C THR A 33 7.14 -2.19 -21.14
N TYR A 34 6.42 -3.18 -20.63
CA TYR A 34 6.69 -4.60 -20.87
C TYR A 34 5.44 -5.27 -21.41
N PRO A 35 5.52 -6.06 -22.50
CA PRO A 35 4.40 -6.89 -22.93
C PRO A 35 3.98 -7.86 -21.82
N LEU A 36 2.68 -7.97 -21.57
CA LEU A 36 2.12 -8.93 -20.62
C LEU A 36 0.76 -9.38 -21.11
N SER A 37 0.50 -10.69 -21.09
CA SER A 37 -0.81 -11.24 -21.40
C SER A 37 -1.89 -10.69 -20.44
N ALA A 38 -3.15 -10.74 -20.87
CA ALA A 38 -4.27 -10.16 -20.13
C ALA A 38 -4.43 -10.74 -18.71
N ASP A 39 -3.99 -11.98 -18.50
CA ASP A 39 -3.99 -12.76 -17.25
C ASP A 39 -2.57 -12.97 -16.68
N GLY A 40 -1.59 -12.27 -17.22
CA GLY A 40 -0.18 -12.44 -16.84
C GLY A 40 0.10 -12.09 -15.38
N ALA A 41 1.11 -12.77 -14.83
CA ALA A 41 1.49 -12.64 -13.42
C ALA A 41 2.42 -11.44 -13.19
N ILE A 42 2.19 -10.71 -12.12
CA ILE A 42 3.03 -9.58 -11.69
C ILE A 42 3.55 -9.82 -10.28
N HIS A 43 4.87 -9.69 -10.13
CA HIS A 43 5.57 -9.68 -8.86
C HIS A 43 6.28 -8.34 -8.71
N LEU A 44 6.07 -7.65 -7.59
CA LEU A 44 6.75 -6.39 -7.26
C LEU A 44 7.26 -6.45 -5.83
N GLU A 45 8.54 -6.18 -5.63
CA GLU A 45 9.13 -6.06 -4.29
C GLU A 45 9.75 -4.67 -4.11
N ASN A 46 9.36 -3.98 -3.02
CA ASN A 46 9.92 -2.70 -2.61
C ASN A 46 10.30 -2.75 -1.11
N ILE A 47 10.96 -1.70 -0.61
CA ILE A 47 11.20 -1.53 0.83
C ILE A 47 10.58 -0.22 1.32
N ASN A 48 10.80 0.88 0.62
CA ASN A 48 10.33 2.19 1.04
C ASN A 48 9.71 2.96 -0.12
N GLY A 49 8.53 3.53 0.10
CA GLY A 49 7.81 4.38 -0.86
C GLY A 49 6.58 3.68 -1.43
N ASP A 50 5.58 4.47 -1.76
CA ASP A 50 4.24 4.02 -2.08
C ASP A 50 4.17 3.27 -3.41
N ILE A 51 3.16 2.41 -3.54
CA ILE A 51 2.90 1.61 -4.73
C ILE A 51 1.46 1.87 -5.19
N ASP A 52 1.31 2.43 -6.38
CA ASP A 52 0.02 2.69 -7.02
C ASP A 52 -0.13 1.77 -8.24
N ILE A 53 -1.13 0.90 -8.25
CA ILE A 53 -1.43 -0.02 -9.36
C ILE A 53 -2.83 0.29 -9.89
N VAL A 54 -2.93 0.58 -11.18
CA VAL A 54 -4.20 0.89 -11.84
C VAL A 54 -4.37 -0.03 -13.04
N ALA A 55 -5.53 -0.63 -13.16
CA ALA A 55 -5.86 -1.47 -14.32
C ALA A 55 -6.15 -0.65 -15.57
N TRP A 56 -5.76 -1.18 -16.74
CA TRP A 56 -6.10 -0.65 -18.06
C TRP A 56 -6.44 -1.76 -19.05
N ASP A 57 -6.87 -1.41 -20.25
CA ASP A 57 -7.35 -2.32 -21.29
C ASP A 57 -6.26 -2.80 -22.27
N LYS A 58 -4.96 -2.60 -21.93
CA LYS A 58 -3.85 -2.99 -22.82
C LYS A 58 -3.17 -4.27 -22.32
N ALA A 59 -2.64 -5.07 -23.26
CA ALA A 59 -1.86 -6.28 -22.97
C ALA A 59 -0.37 -5.94 -22.73
N GLU A 60 -0.11 -5.04 -21.81
CA GLU A 60 1.21 -4.58 -21.41
C GLU A 60 1.18 -4.00 -20.00
N VAL A 61 2.32 -3.95 -19.34
CA VAL A 61 2.51 -3.24 -18.07
C VAL A 61 3.39 -2.02 -18.32
N ALA A 62 2.89 -0.83 -18.00
CA ALA A 62 3.72 0.36 -17.95
C ALA A 62 4.13 0.61 -16.50
N ILE A 63 5.43 0.76 -16.27
CA ILE A 63 6.02 1.04 -14.96
C ILE A 63 6.66 2.41 -14.97
N GLU A 64 6.32 3.22 -13.98
CA GLU A 64 7.05 4.41 -13.59
C GLU A 64 7.56 4.20 -12.16
N ALA A 65 8.89 4.20 -11.99
CA ALA A 65 9.55 4.09 -10.70
C ALA A 65 10.37 5.36 -10.43
N GLU A 66 9.96 6.14 -9.44
CA GLU A 66 10.63 7.36 -9.02
C GLU A 66 11.45 7.09 -7.76
N LYS A 67 12.78 7.09 -7.90
CA LYS A 67 13.70 7.11 -6.76
C LYS A 67 13.79 8.52 -6.20
N LYS A 68 13.76 8.65 -4.88
CA LYS A 68 13.97 9.90 -4.17
C LYS A 68 14.99 9.68 -3.05
N GLY A 69 16.00 10.53 -2.97
CA GLY A 69 17.06 10.45 -1.97
C GLY A 69 17.58 11.81 -1.56
N LYS A 70 18.47 11.87 -0.57
CA LYS A 70 19.14 13.11 -0.15
C LYS A 70 20.28 13.47 -1.08
N THR A 71 20.94 12.47 -1.67
CA THR A 71 22.12 12.63 -2.54
C THR A 71 22.06 11.63 -3.70
N ASP A 72 22.79 11.91 -4.79
CA ASP A 72 22.99 10.95 -5.89
C ASP A 72 23.61 9.63 -5.41
N ALA A 73 24.49 9.68 -4.41
CA ALA A 73 25.07 8.50 -3.80
C ALA A 73 24.03 7.62 -3.06
N ASP A 74 22.96 8.22 -2.54
CA ASP A 74 21.84 7.44 -1.95
C ASP A 74 21.00 6.81 -3.05
N LEU A 75 20.74 7.50 -4.17
CA LEU A 75 20.03 6.93 -5.32
C LEU A 75 20.80 5.75 -5.94
N ALA A 76 22.13 5.86 -6.06
CA ALA A 76 23.00 4.80 -6.59
C ALA A 76 22.98 3.51 -5.75
N LYS A 77 22.56 3.58 -4.48
CA LYS A 77 22.37 2.39 -3.62
C LYS A 77 21.11 1.59 -3.94
N VAL A 78 20.21 2.13 -4.76
CA VAL A 78 18.98 1.46 -5.18
C VAL A 78 19.11 1.05 -6.64
N THR A 79 19.04 -0.25 -6.90
CA THR A 79 19.07 -0.84 -8.24
C THR A 79 17.80 -1.61 -8.51
N TYR A 80 17.45 -1.80 -9.79
CA TYR A 80 16.30 -2.58 -10.20
C TYR A 80 16.75 -3.92 -10.79
N GLU A 81 16.12 -4.99 -10.34
CA GLU A 81 16.20 -6.32 -10.94
C GLU A 81 14.88 -6.59 -11.64
N VAL A 82 14.93 -6.83 -12.96
CA VAL A 82 13.74 -7.00 -13.79
C VAL A 82 13.87 -8.29 -14.57
N ASP A 83 12.84 -9.15 -14.48
CA ASP A 83 12.66 -10.34 -15.28
C ASP A 83 11.27 -10.27 -15.95
N SER A 84 11.25 -10.28 -17.28
CA SER A 84 10.03 -10.09 -18.05
C SER A 84 9.88 -11.15 -19.13
N THR A 85 8.73 -11.79 -19.13
CA THR A 85 8.23 -12.66 -20.19
C THR A 85 6.80 -12.24 -20.57
N PRO A 86 6.24 -12.70 -21.69
CA PRO A 86 4.86 -12.38 -22.05
C PRO A 86 3.80 -12.81 -21.03
N SER A 87 4.09 -13.79 -20.16
CA SER A 87 3.18 -14.31 -19.12
C SER A 87 3.51 -13.86 -17.70
N ARG A 88 4.69 -13.24 -17.48
CA ARG A 88 5.13 -12.85 -16.14
C ARG A 88 6.07 -11.65 -16.18
N LEU A 89 5.84 -10.73 -15.26
CA LEU A 89 6.76 -9.63 -14.94
C LEU A 89 7.17 -9.72 -13.47
N SER A 90 8.47 -9.74 -13.20
CA SER A 90 9.03 -9.60 -11.85
C SER A 90 9.89 -8.35 -11.81
N PHE A 91 9.58 -7.43 -10.89
CA PHE A 91 10.31 -6.19 -10.69
C PHE A 91 10.68 -6.02 -9.22
N LYS A 92 11.98 -5.87 -8.91
CA LYS A 92 12.48 -5.77 -7.54
C LYS A 92 13.36 -4.55 -7.36
N ALA A 93 13.03 -3.69 -6.39
CA ALA A 93 13.93 -2.65 -5.94
C ALA A 93 14.92 -3.23 -4.92
N LYS A 94 16.19 -3.28 -5.28
CA LYS A 94 17.28 -3.77 -4.42
C LYS A 94 17.98 -2.60 -3.76
N TYR A 95 18.04 -2.62 -2.44
CA TYR A 95 18.74 -1.63 -1.63
C TYR A 95 20.07 -2.21 -1.17
N ALA A 96 21.19 -1.54 -1.51
CA ALA A 96 22.52 -1.99 -1.16
C ALA A 96 22.69 -2.06 0.36
N LYS A 97 23.15 -3.19 0.87
CA LYS A 97 23.52 -3.34 2.29
C LYS A 97 24.81 -2.56 2.56
N SER A 98 24.83 -1.69 3.57
CA SER A 98 26.06 -1.06 4.02
C SER A 98 26.99 -2.08 4.65
N LYS A 99 28.20 -2.24 4.10
CA LYS A 99 29.24 -3.08 4.71
C LYS A 99 29.76 -2.36 5.97
N GLY A 100 29.52 -2.92 7.15
CA GLY A 100 30.22 -2.54 8.37
C GLY A 100 29.43 -1.83 9.47
N SER A 101 28.11 -1.71 9.39
CA SER A 101 27.30 -1.21 10.50
C SER A 101 26.55 -2.35 11.17
N TRP A 102 26.84 -2.60 12.44
CA TRP A 102 26.07 -3.50 13.33
C TRP A 102 24.64 -2.98 13.56
N PHE A 103 24.46 -1.66 13.46
CA PHE A 103 23.17 -0.98 13.38
C PHE A 103 22.97 -0.56 11.92
N GLY A 104 22.13 -1.26 11.15
CA GLY A 104 21.93 -1.08 9.73
C GLY A 104 21.89 0.39 9.31
N ASN A 105 22.81 0.79 8.41
CA ASN A 105 22.71 2.08 7.75
C ASN A 105 21.43 2.03 6.88
N SER A 106 20.43 2.75 7.31
CA SER A 106 19.23 2.96 6.50
C SER A 106 19.65 3.66 5.20
N VAL A 107 19.36 3.05 4.07
CA VAL A 107 19.49 3.74 2.78
C VAL A 107 18.46 4.87 2.81
N ASN A 108 18.91 6.13 2.77
CA ASN A 108 18.04 7.30 2.77
C ASN A 108 17.45 7.53 1.35
N ALA A 109 16.90 6.50 0.78
CA ALA A 109 16.22 6.55 -0.50
C ALA A 109 14.90 5.77 -0.43
N SER A 110 13.92 6.25 -1.16
CA SER A 110 12.63 5.59 -1.38
C SER A 110 12.36 5.45 -2.87
N VAL A 111 11.55 4.48 -3.25
CA VAL A 111 11.08 4.30 -4.62
C VAL A 111 9.56 4.29 -4.62
N ARG A 112 8.95 5.28 -5.25
CA ARG A 112 7.52 5.27 -5.54
C ARG A 112 7.28 4.56 -6.86
N PHE A 113 6.36 3.62 -6.85
CA PHE A 113 5.93 2.90 -8.04
C PHE A 113 4.55 3.33 -8.49
N LYS A 114 4.41 3.54 -9.81
CA LYS A 114 3.11 3.64 -10.49
C LYS A 114 3.09 2.62 -11.60
N LEU A 115 2.12 1.72 -11.56
CA LEU A 115 1.93 0.68 -12.56
C LEU A 115 0.58 0.83 -13.23
N MET A 116 0.58 0.72 -14.56
CA MET A 116 -0.63 0.46 -15.33
C MET A 116 -0.57 -1.00 -15.76
N VAL A 117 -1.58 -1.81 -15.42
CA VAL A 117 -1.55 -3.26 -15.61
C VAL A 117 -2.79 -3.74 -16.36
N PRO A 118 -2.74 -4.86 -17.12
CA PRO A 118 -3.94 -5.42 -17.73
C PRO A 118 -5.04 -5.67 -16.69
N VAL A 119 -6.30 -5.42 -17.05
CA VAL A 119 -7.44 -5.55 -16.11
C VAL A 119 -7.57 -6.94 -15.49
N GLY A 120 -7.18 -8.00 -16.21
CA GLY A 120 -7.20 -9.39 -15.75
C GLY A 120 -5.88 -9.89 -15.15
N ALA A 121 -4.86 -9.03 -15.04
CA ALA A 121 -3.56 -9.43 -14.52
C ALA A 121 -3.65 -10.01 -13.10
N SER A 122 -2.82 -11.02 -12.82
CA SER A 122 -2.69 -11.62 -11.51
C SER A 122 -1.57 -10.94 -10.72
N LEU A 123 -1.89 -10.24 -9.65
CA LEU A 123 -0.90 -9.66 -8.73
C LEU A 123 -0.49 -10.76 -7.73
N GLN A 124 0.48 -11.61 -8.10
CA GLN A 124 0.82 -12.81 -7.33
C GLN A 124 1.70 -12.55 -6.11
N LYS A 125 2.40 -11.42 -6.07
CA LYS A 125 3.17 -10.97 -4.91
C LYS A 125 3.53 -9.51 -5.08
N ILE A 126 2.78 -8.65 -4.45
CA ILE A 126 3.12 -7.24 -4.35
C ILE A 126 3.52 -7.00 -2.89
N ALA A 127 4.82 -6.91 -2.62
CA ALA A 127 5.36 -6.87 -1.27
C ALA A 127 6.17 -5.60 -1.00
N SER A 128 5.95 -4.98 0.17
CA SER A 128 6.74 -3.84 0.62
C SER A 128 6.88 -3.79 2.14
N VAL A 129 7.85 -2.99 2.62
CA VAL A 129 8.05 -2.84 4.07
C VAL A 129 7.43 -1.55 4.59
N ASN A 130 7.71 -0.42 3.97
CA ASN A 130 7.20 0.89 4.41
C ASN A 130 6.57 1.60 3.21
N SER A 131 5.30 1.36 2.98
CA SER A 131 4.56 1.94 1.86
C SER A 131 3.06 1.86 2.08
N ASP A 132 2.35 2.83 1.56
CA ASP A 132 0.94 2.64 1.26
C ASP A 132 0.81 1.98 -0.12
N LEU A 133 -0.10 1.01 -0.23
CA LEU A 133 -0.36 0.25 -1.44
C LEU A 133 -1.78 0.46 -1.91
N THR A 134 -1.94 1.01 -3.12
CA THR A 134 -3.24 1.22 -3.73
C THR A 134 -3.37 0.39 -5.00
N VAL A 135 -4.46 -0.37 -5.10
CA VAL A 135 -4.83 -1.16 -6.29
C VAL A 135 -6.21 -0.75 -6.76
N THR A 136 -6.34 -0.42 -8.04
CA THR A 136 -7.62 0.05 -8.61
C THR A 136 -7.97 -0.72 -9.88
N GLY A 137 -9.15 -1.34 -9.88
CA GLY A 137 -9.81 -1.92 -11.06
C GLY A 137 -9.21 -3.25 -11.55
N VAL A 138 -8.29 -3.87 -10.83
CA VAL A 138 -7.74 -5.19 -11.16
C VAL A 138 -8.80 -6.25 -10.88
N ARG A 139 -9.08 -7.09 -11.88
CA ARG A 139 -10.09 -8.15 -11.81
C ARG A 139 -9.50 -9.56 -11.76
N GLY A 140 -8.17 -9.70 -11.90
CA GLY A 140 -7.45 -10.93 -11.61
C GLY A 140 -7.18 -11.08 -10.10
N PRO A 141 -6.67 -12.26 -9.67
CA PRO A 141 -6.32 -12.51 -8.27
C PRO A 141 -5.26 -11.54 -7.76
N VAL A 142 -5.37 -11.15 -6.48
CA VAL A 142 -4.41 -10.25 -5.83
C VAL A 142 -3.88 -10.85 -4.53
N ASP A 143 -2.56 -10.72 -4.34
CA ASP A 143 -1.81 -11.11 -3.15
C ASP A 143 -0.87 -9.95 -2.79
N LEU A 144 -1.18 -9.25 -1.69
CA LEU A 144 -0.64 -7.95 -1.32
C LEU A 144 -0.14 -7.97 0.12
N ASP A 145 1.18 -7.82 0.30
CA ASP A 145 1.86 -7.90 1.61
C ASP A 145 2.57 -6.59 1.95
N ILE A 146 2.29 -6.02 3.11
CA ILE A 146 3.06 -4.90 3.64
C ILE A 146 3.37 -5.07 5.13
N VAL A 147 4.47 -4.48 5.57
CA VAL A 147 4.78 -4.48 7.01
C VAL A 147 4.25 -3.21 7.68
N ASN A 148 4.51 -2.05 7.12
CA ASN A 148 4.08 -0.76 7.65
C ASN A 148 3.43 0.08 6.55
N GLY A 149 2.18 0.46 6.74
CA GLY A 149 1.36 1.23 5.82
C GLY A 149 0.01 0.54 5.57
N SER A 150 -0.85 1.16 4.79
CA SER A 150 -2.20 0.67 4.54
C SER A 150 -2.34 0.11 3.12
N ILE A 151 -3.19 -0.91 2.96
CA ILE A 151 -3.58 -1.46 1.66
C ILE A 151 -5.01 -0.99 1.35
N THR A 152 -5.18 -0.40 0.17
CA THR A 152 -6.50 -0.06 -0.37
C THR A 152 -6.65 -0.68 -1.76
N ALA A 153 -7.52 -1.67 -1.87
CA ALA A 153 -7.80 -2.37 -3.11
C ALA A 153 -9.27 -2.18 -3.52
N THR A 154 -9.51 -1.56 -4.66
CA THR A 154 -10.86 -1.19 -5.12
C THR A 154 -11.18 -1.74 -6.51
N GLY A 155 -12.46 -2.11 -6.71
CA GLY A 155 -12.92 -2.65 -7.99
C GLY A 155 -12.51 -4.08 -8.25
N LEU A 156 -12.22 -4.87 -7.20
CA LEU A 156 -11.83 -6.27 -7.28
C LEU A 156 -12.96 -7.16 -7.81
N ALA A 157 -12.60 -8.27 -8.47
CA ALA A 157 -13.55 -9.25 -8.97
C ALA A 157 -13.02 -10.71 -8.96
N ALA A 158 -11.93 -10.96 -8.23
CA ALA A 158 -11.33 -12.28 -8.05
C ALA A 158 -10.88 -12.48 -6.60
N ASN A 159 -10.25 -13.61 -6.31
CA ASN A 159 -9.68 -13.92 -5.00
C ASN A 159 -8.69 -12.84 -4.56
N ALA A 160 -8.72 -12.51 -3.28
CA ALA A 160 -7.84 -11.48 -2.71
C ALA A 160 -7.28 -11.95 -1.36
N SER A 161 -5.97 -11.77 -1.20
CA SER A 161 -5.24 -11.90 0.06
C SER A 161 -4.53 -10.58 0.32
N LEU A 162 -4.83 -9.95 1.46
CA LEU A 162 -4.25 -8.68 1.88
C LEU A 162 -3.71 -8.82 3.30
N ASP A 163 -2.41 -8.63 3.45
CA ASP A 163 -1.70 -8.80 4.71
C ASP A 163 -0.97 -7.53 5.15
N SER A 164 -1.12 -7.13 6.43
CA SER A 164 -0.35 -6.04 7.01
C SER A 164 0.00 -6.29 8.47
N VAL A 165 1.22 -5.92 8.86
CA VAL A 165 1.56 -5.93 10.30
C VAL A 165 1.10 -4.64 10.98
N ASN A 166 1.35 -3.48 10.39
CA ASN A 166 0.97 -2.17 10.95
C ASN A 166 0.32 -1.30 9.88
N GLY A 167 -0.99 -1.44 9.74
CA GLY A 167 -1.77 -0.67 8.79
C GLY A 167 -3.16 -1.21 8.58
N SER A 168 -4.02 -0.37 8.04
CA SER A 168 -5.40 -0.75 7.76
C SER A 168 -5.53 -1.41 6.39
N LEU A 169 -6.43 -2.38 6.29
CA LEU A 169 -6.77 -3.09 5.07
C LEU A 169 -8.17 -2.71 4.61
N GLN A 170 -8.28 -2.32 3.36
CA GLN A 170 -9.57 -2.03 2.73
C GLN A 170 -9.65 -2.74 1.38
N ALA A 171 -10.63 -3.63 1.24
CA ALA A 171 -10.98 -4.29 -0.01
C ALA A 171 -12.40 -3.92 -0.45
N GLU A 172 -12.56 -3.44 -1.69
CA GLU A 172 -13.86 -3.17 -2.29
C GLU A 172 -14.03 -4.03 -3.54
N PHE A 173 -15.09 -4.83 -3.56
CA PHE A 173 -15.41 -5.71 -4.68
C PHE A 173 -16.43 -5.04 -5.61
N ALA A 174 -16.13 -5.04 -6.92
CA ALA A 174 -17.08 -4.67 -7.96
C ALA A 174 -18.03 -5.84 -8.30
N ALA A 175 -17.52 -7.07 -8.17
CA ALA A 175 -18.28 -8.31 -8.33
C ALA A 175 -17.64 -9.42 -7.50
N ILE A 176 -18.44 -10.39 -7.05
CA ILE A 176 -17.96 -11.58 -6.33
C ILE A 176 -18.28 -12.88 -7.04
N THR A 177 -18.81 -12.81 -8.26
CA THR A 177 -19.08 -14.00 -9.09
C THR A 177 -17.75 -14.65 -9.50
N GLY A 178 -17.56 -15.91 -9.13
CA GLY A 178 -16.30 -16.64 -9.37
C GLY A 178 -15.22 -16.44 -8.31
N VAL A 179 -15.41 -15.54 -7.35
CA VAL A 179 -14.57 -15.46 -6.14
C VAL A 179 -14.85 -16.68 -5.27
N THR A 180 -13.80 -17.29 -4.73
CA THR A 180 -13.88 -18.43 -3.81
C THR A 180 -13.43 -18.08 -2.42
N THR A 181 -12.37 -17.27 -2.29
CA THR A 181 -11.77 -16.85 -1.01
C THR A 181 -11.36 -15.38 -1.03
N VAL A 182 -11.54 -14.75 0.13
CA VAL A 182 -11.04 -13.40 0.44
C VAL A 182 -10.47 -13.46 1.84
N GLU A 183 -9.19 -13.13 1.99
CA GLU A 183 -8.47 -13.15 3.27
C GLU A 183 -7.87 -11.77 3.52
N LEU A 184 -8.19 -11.18 4.67
CA LEU A 184 -7.65 -9.88 5.09
C LEU A 184 -7.13 -9.98 6.52
N ASP A 185 -5.80 -9.98 6.68
CA ASP A 185 -5.15 -10.17 7.96
C ASP A 185 -4.32 -8.96 8.39
N SER A 186 -4.59 -8.41 9.57
CA SER A 186 -3.80 -7.32 10.14
C SER A 186 -3.43 -7.61 11.60
N VAL A 187 -2.21 -7.24 11.99
CA VAL A 187 -1.86 -7.26 13.42
C VAL A 187 -2.33 -5.98 14.11
N ASN A 188 -2.03 -4.83 13.54
CA ASN A 188 -2.37 -3.52 14.10
C ASN A 188 -3.01 -2.63 13.03
N GLY A 189 -4.31 -2.74 12.85
CA GLY A 189 -5.04 -1.94 11.89
C GLY A 189 -6.51 -2.34 11.78
N ALA A 190 -7.30 -1.45 11.23
CA ALA A 190 -8.69 -1.77 10.91
C ALA A 190 -8.77 -2.58 9.62
N VAL A 191 -9.68 -3.54 9.59
CA VAL A 191 -9.97 -4.37 8.41
C VAL A 191 -11.36 -4.02 7.89
N SER A 192 -11.49 -3.72 6.61
CA SER A 192 -12.76 -3.36 5.98
C SER A 192 -12.94 -4.07 4.65
N VAL A 193 -14.08 -4.74 4.48
CA VAL A 193 -14.52 -5.27 3.20
C VAL A 193 -15.83 -4.61 2.78
N THR A 194 -15.90 -4.19 1.52
CA THR A 194 -17.13 -3.65 0.91
C THR A 194 -17.56 -4.57 -0.23
N LEU A 195 -18.76 -5.11 -0.11
CA LEU A 195 -19.33 -6.05 -1.06
C LEU A 195 -20.37 -5.38 -1.94
N PRO A 196 -20.57 -5.86 -3.19
CA PRO A 196 -21.65 -5.40 -4.03
C PRO A 196 -23.01 -5.63 -3.36
N LYS A 197 -23.98 -4.80 -3.71
CA LYS A 197 -25.38 -5.01 -3.33
C LYS A 197 -25.84 -6.41 -3.76
N ASP A 198 -26.64 -7.05 -2.91
CA ASP A 198 -27.16 -8.41 -3.12
C ASP A 198 -26.07 -9.51 -3.22
N ALA A 199 -24.84 -9.21 -2.81
CA ALA A 199 -23.77 -10.20 -2.73
C ALA A 199 -24.11 -11.30 -1.72
N GLY A 200 -23.87 -12.57 -2.09
CA GLY A 200 -23.90 -13.69 -1.15
C GLY A 200 -22.47 -14.04 -0.70
N ALA A 201 -22.25 -14.25 0.60
CA ALA A 201 -20.95 -14.63 1.16
C ALA A 201 -21.10 -15.42 2.45
N ARG A 202 -20.08 -16.21 2.80
CA ARG A 202 -19.85 -16.76 4.13
C ARG A 202 -18.74 -15.97 4.78
N ILE A 203 -18.98 -15.45 5.97
CA ILE A 203 -18.04 -14.57 6.66
C ILE A 203 -17.60 -15.23 7.95
N ASP A 204 -16.30 -15.27 8.15
CA ASP A 204 -15.65 -15.48 9.43
C ASP A 204 -14.83 -14.22 9.76
N ALA A 205 -15.02 -13.65 10.95
CA ALA A 205 -14.35 -12.44 11.34
C ALA A 205 -13.98 -12.48 12.82
N ASP A 206 -12.70 -12.30 13.12
CA ASP A 206 -12.17 -12.37 14.47
C ASP A 206 -11.30 -11.15 14.82
N THR A 207 -11.49 -10.60 16.02
CA THR A 207 -10.62 -9.57 16.58
C THR A 207 -10.32 -9.83 18.04
N VAL A 208 -9.07 -9.58 18.46
CA VAL A 208 -8.70 -9.67 19.89
C VAL A 208 -9.06 -8.38 20.63
N ASN A 209 -8.69 -7.23 20.09
CA ASN A 209 -8.91 -5.92 20.70
C ASN A 209 -9.61 -4.98 19.71
N GLY A 210 -10.91 -5.19 19.50
CA GLY A 210 -11.68 -4.39 18.56
C GLY A 210 -13.18 -4.61 18.66
N ARG A 211 -13.86 -4.18 17.62
CA ARG A 211 -15.30 -4.36 17.42
C ARG A 211 -15.55 -4.82 15.99
N ILE A 212 -16.52 -5.73 15.83
CA ILE A 212 -16.99 -6.15 14.52
C ILE A 212 -18.31 -5.44 14.23
N SER A 213 -18.44 -4.85 13.06
CA SER A 213 -19.66 -4.22 12.53
C SER A 213 -20.01 -4.82 11.17
N VAL A 214 -21.30 -5.10 10.98
CA VAL A 214 -21.84 -5.62 9.72
C VAL A 214 -23.06 -4.79 9.36
N ASP A 215 -22.99 -4.11 8.22
CA ASP A 215 -24.04 -3.19 7.75
C ASP A 215 -25.09 -3.88 6.86
N GLN A 216 -25.05 -5.21 6.75
CA GLN A 216 -25.95 -6.01 5.92
C GLN A 216 -26.81 -6.98 6.76
N PRO A 217 -28.02 -7.37 6.28
CA PRO A 217 -28.79 -8.43 6.88
C PRO A 217 -28.04 -9.76 6.83
N VAL A 218 -27.73 -10.32 7.98
CA VAL A 218 -26.98 -11.57 8.11
C VAL A 218 -27.88 -12.67 8.63
N LYS A 219 -27.84 -13.85 8.01
CA LYS A 219 -28.36 -15.07 8.63
C LYS A 219 -27.34 -15.52 9.67
N LEU A 220 -27.75 -15.47 10.94
CA LEU A 220 -26.85 -15.65 12.08
C LEU A 220 -26.32 -17.09 12.19
N GLY A 221 -24.99 -17.23 12.22
CA GLY A 221 -24.30 -18.40 12.75
C GLY A 221 -24.00 -18.24 14.25
N LYS A 222 -22.83 -17.71 14.61
CA LYS A 222 -22.43 -17.39 15.98
C LYS A 222 -21.98 -15.94 16.06
N VAL A 223 -22.63 -15.16 16.94
CA VAL A 223 -22.22 -13.79 17.25
C VAL A 223 -21.62 -13.78 18.66
N ARG A 224 -20.34 -13.44 18.76
CA ARG A 224 -19.65 -13.12 20.01
C ARG A 224 -19.12 -11.69 19.90
N ARG A 225 -18.72 -11.10 21.00
CA ARG A 225 -18.23 -9.71 21.02
C ARG A 225 -17.04 -9.47 20.08
N ARG A 226 -16.21 -10.51 19.85
CA ARG A 226 -14.94 -10.44 19.12
C ARG A 226 -14.83 -11.48 18.00
N SER A 227 -15.86 -12.25 17.77
CA SER A 227 -15.93 -13.27 16.73
C SER A 227 -17.31 -13.26 16.10
N PHE A 228 -17.35 -13.27 14.80
CA PHE A 228 -18.59 -13.28 14.02
C PHE A 228 -18.47 -14.31 12.90
N THR A 229 -19.30 -15.31 12.91
CA THR A 229 -19.45 -16.26 11.79
C THR A 229 -20.89 -16.18 11.28
N GLY A 230 -21.08 -15.84 10.02
CA GLY A 230 -22.41 -15.65 9.45
C GLY A 230 -22.46 -15.84 7.94
N GLN A 231 -23.67 -15.81 7.41
CA GLN A 231 -23.94 -15.88 5.96
C GLN A 231 -24.72 -14.65 5.52
N ILE A 232 -24.23 -14.00 4.47
CA ILE A 232 -24.93 -12.93 3.76
C ILE A 232 -25.62 -13.53 2.53
N GLY A 233 -26.85 -13.12 2.25
CA GLY A 233 -27.61 -13.57 1.09
C GLY A 233 -27.77 -15.10 1.04
N THR A 234 -27.51 -15.69 -0.13
CA THR A 234 -27.60 -17.14 -0.36
C THR A 234 -26.33 -17.89 -0.05
N GLY A 235 -25.29 -17.22 0.46
CA GLY A 235 -23.94 -17.72 0.60
C GLY A 235 -23.14 -17.49 -0.68
N GLY A 236 -21.84 -17.84 -0.65
CA GLY A 236 -20.90 -17.57 -1.75
C GLY A 236 -19.47 -17.84 -1.30
N PRO A 237 -18.51 -16.97 -1.68
CA PRO A 237 -17.11 -17.08 -1.25
C PRO A 237 -16.98 -17.11 0.27
N ALA A 238 -15.92 -17.75 0.75
CA ALA A 238 -15.44 -17.57 2.11
C ALA A 238 -14.72 -16.22 2.21
N ILE A 239 -15.07 -15.45 3.24
CA ILE A 239 -14.45 -14.17 3.55
C ILE A 239 -13.96 -14.25 4.99
N ASP A 240 -12.64 -14.33 5.15
CA ASP A 240 -11.95 -14.43 6.42
C ASP A 240 -11.28 -13.08 6.74
N LEU A 241 -11.61 -12.51 7.91
CA LEU A 241 -11.19 -11.16 8.29
C LEU A 241 -10.63 -11.19 9.70
N ASP A 242 -9.31 -11.03 9.83
CA ASP A 242 -8.64 -11.13 11.11
C ASP A 242 -7.87 -9.86 11.49
N THR A 243 -7.96 -9.47 12.77
CA THR A 243 -7.07 -8.46 13.33
C THR A 243 -6.84 -8.68 14.81
N ILE A 244 -5.61 -8.38 15.28
CA ILE A 244 -5.35 -8.42 16.72
C ILE A 244 -5.80 -7.10 17.38
N ASN A 245 -5.37 -5.97 16.84
CA ASN A 245 -5.66 -4.64 17.39
C ASN A 245 -6.31 -3.75 16.32
N GLY A 246 -7.61 -3.90 16.15
CA GLY A 246 -8.37 -3.15 15.16
C GLY A 246 -9.83 -3.53 15.13
N SER A 247 -10.64 -2.72 14.48
CA SER A 247 -12.05 -3.02 14.24
C SER A 247 -12.23 -3.62 12.85
N ILE A 248 -13.19 -4.54 12.72
CA ILE A 248 -13.58 -5.15 11.45
C ILE A 248 -14.92 -4.54 11.00
N SER A 249 -14.99 -4.18 9.73
CA SER A 249 -16.18 -3.58 9.13
C SER A 249 -16.55 -4.27 7.82
N ILE A 250 -17.78 -4.78 7.74
CA ILE A 250 -18.33 -5.40 6.55
C ILE A 250 -19.47 -4.52 6.04
N ARG A 251 -19.32 -3.98 4.83
CA ARG A 251 -20.22 -2.98 4.26
C ARG A 251 -20.85 -3.45 2.96
N GLU A 252 -21.99 -2.86 2.64
CA GLU A 252 -22.60 -2.93 1.32
C GLU A 252 -22.27 -1.64 0.53
N LYS A 253 -22.12 -1.80 -0.79
CA LYS A 253 -21.86 -0.69 -1.71
C LYS A 253 -23.15 0.03 -2.07
#